data_c710035339a2a23b16a10326b29cd632
#
_entry.id   c710035339a2a23b16a10326b29cd632
#
_cell.length_a   1.000
_cell.length_b   1.000
_cell.length_c   1.000
_cell.angle_alpha   90.00
_cell.angle_beta   90.00
_cell.angle_gamma   90.00
#
_symmetry.space_group_name_H-M   'P 1'
#
loop_
_entity.id
_entity.type
_entity.pdbx_description
1 polymer ?
#
loop_
_entity_poly.entity_id
_entity_poly.type
_entity_poly.pdbx_seq_one_letter_code
_entity_poly.pdbx_strand_id
1 'polypeptide(L)'
;RPKSSAASDVYKRQIVGRGLTQRAREHLKLPASVVFREPQSADTTSKGFTLAQKMVGKACGKPGIRPGTYCEPQMTTVGSQDTTGPMTRDELKDLACLGFSADLVMQSFCHTAAYPKPVDIETQHSLPDFIMNRGGVSLRPGDGIIHSWLNRMLLPDTVGTGGDSHTRFPMGISFPGGSGLVAFAAATGVMPLDMPESVLVKFSGKMQKGITLRDLVHAIPYYAIKEGLLTVEKKGKKNIFSGRILEIEGIDDLTVEQAFELSDASAERSAAGCTIKPVSYTHLRAHETEE
;
A
#
# COMPACT_ATOMS: atom_id res chain seq x y z
N ARG A 1 12.48 -34.41 0.44
CA ARG A 1 12.96 -33.00 0.57
C ARG A 1 11.82 -32.11 0.09
N PRO A 2 11.29 -31.20 0.89
CA PRO A 2 10.31 -30.25 0.42
C PRO A 2 10.98 -29.37 -0.64
N LYS A 3 10.33 -29.21 -1.80
CA LYS A 3 10.76 -28.23 -2.79
C LYS A 3 10.65 -26.86 -2.17
N SER A 4 11.72 -26.07 -2.17
CA SER A 4 11.68 -24.67 -1.74
C SER A 4 10.58 -23.99 -2.53
N SER A 5 9.57 -23.46 -1.85
CA SER A 5 8.49 -22.75 -2.52
C SER A 5 9.03 -21.45 -3.09
N ALA A 6 8.42 -20.95 -4.17
CA ALA A 6 8.75 -19.64 -4.74
C ALA A 6 8.75 -18.53 -3.67
N ALA A 7 7.96 -18.70 -2.60
CA ALA A 7 7.97 -17.86 -1.41
C ALA A 7 9.35 -17.80 -0.74
N SER A 8 10.04 -18.93 -0.56
CA SER A 8 11.37 -18.95 0.09
C SER A 8 12.43 -18.19 -0.72
N ASP A 9 12.29 -18.15 -2.05
CA ASP A 9 13.20 -17.41 -2.93
C ASP A 9 12.90 -15.90 -2.91
N VAL A 10 11.64 -15.53 -2.74
CA VAL A 10 11.23 -14.13 -2.52
C VAL A 10 11.76 -13.61 -1.18
N TYR A 11 11.71 -14.41 -0.11
CA TYR A 11 12.28 -14.06 1.19
C TYR A 11 13.80 -13.84 1.13
N LYS A 12 14.53 -14.74 0.51
CA LYS A 12 15.97 -14.59 0.34
C LYS A 12 16.33 -13.28 -0.37
N ARG A 13 15.44 -12.79 -1.24
CA ARG A 13 15.60 -11.51 -1.93
C ARG A 13 15.21 -10.30 -1.08
N GLN A 14 14.25 -10.44 -0.17
CA GLN A 14 13.74 -9.36 0.66
C GLN A 14 14.59 -9.07 1.91
N ILE A 15 15.15 -10.09 2.55
CA ILE A 15 16.09 -9.92 3.68
C ILE A 15 17.34 -9.14 3.30
N VAL A 16 17.62 -9.04 2.02
CA VAL A 16 18.84 -8.46 1.47
C VAL A 16 18.84 -6.92 1.44
N GLY A 17 17.74 -6.26 1.75
CA GLY A 17 17.58 -4.80 1.58
C GLY A 17 18.14 -3.89 2.68
N ARG A 18 18.27 -4.33 3.91
CA ARG A 18 18.64 -3.43 5.03
C ARG A 18 20.08 -3.62 5.49
N GLY A 19 21.06 -2.91 5.18
CA GLY A 19 22.37 -2.92 5.89
C GLY A 19 22.84 -4.25 6.54
N LEU A 20 21.93 -5.19 6.74
CA LEU A 20 22.13 -6.61 7.01
C LEU A 20 22.65 -7.36 5.79
N THR A 21 22.64 -6.72 4.63
CA THR A 21 22.88 -7.32 3.33
C THR A 21 24.20 -8.01 3.24
N GLN A 22 25.26 -7.37 3.66
CA GLN A 22 26.58 -7.97 3.53
C GLN A 22 26.76 -9.12 4.50
N ARG A 23 26.38 -8.92 5.77
CA ARG A 23 26.45 -9.97 6.80
C ARG A 23 25.49 -11.13 6.52
N ALA A 24 24.28 -10.83 6.06
CA ALA A 24 23.31 -11.87 5.69
C ALA A 24 23.76 -12.65 4.45
N ARG A 25 24.39 -12.00 3.46
CA ARG A 25 25.00 -12.66 2.30
C ARG A 25 26.14 -13.59 2.70
N GLU A 26 27.03 -13.11 3.54
CA GLU A 26 28.16 -13.89 4.05
C GLU A 26 27.65 -15.11 4.83
N HIS A 27 26.66 -14.89 5.69
CA HIS A 27 26.05 -15.95 6.51
C HIS A 27 25.28 -16.98 5.67
N LEU A 28 24.51 -16.52 4.67
CA LEU A 28 23.72 -17.37 3.79
C LEU A 28 24.54 -17.93 2.60
N LYS A 29 25.82 -17.58 2.48
CA LYS A 29 26.70 -17.95 1.36
C LYS A 29 26.06 -17.69 -0.01
N LEU A 30 25.39 -16.56 -0.16
CA LEU A 30 24.74 -16.16 -1.41
C LEU A 30 25.79 -15.62 -2.39
N PRO A 31 25.74 -16.00 -3.69
CA PRO A 31 26.64 -15.44 -4.69
C PRO A 31 26.48 -13.92 -4.81
N ALA A 32 27.55 -13.21 -5.08
CA ALA A 32 27.56 -11.77 -5.28
C ALA A 32 26.60 -11.30 -6.40
N SER A 33 26.29 -12.19 -7.34
CA SER A 33 25.35 -11.96 -8.45
C SER A 33 23.88 -12.14 -8.11
N VAL A 34 23.52 -12.56 -6.89
CA VAL A 34 22.14 -12.48 -6.38
C VAL A 34 21.89 -11.02 -6.01
N VAL A 35 21.93 -10.19 -7.01
CA VAL A 35 21.87 -8.77 -6.84
C VAL A 35 20.57 -8.29 -7.42
N PHE A 36 20.02 -7.47 -6.68
CA PHE A 36 19.35 -6.25 -6.97
C PHE A 36 19.41 -5.86 -8.44
N ARG A 37 18.29 -5.51 -9.03
CA ARG A 37 18.30 -4.65 -10.22
C ARG A 37 19.13 -3.43 -9.87
N GLU A 38 20.16 -3.16 -10.67
CA GLU A 38 20.77 -1.84 -10.59
C GLU A 38 19.67 -0.79 -10.77
N PRO A 39 19.65 0.24 -9.94
CA PRO A 39 18.68 1.30 -10.11
C PRO A 39 18.80 1.82 -11.54
N GLN A 40 17.70 1.81 -12.28
CA GLN A 40 17.67 2.56 -13.52
C GLN A 40 18.06 3.99 -13.21
N SER A 41 18.87 4.62 -14.06
CA SER A 41 19.33 5.98 -13.84
C SER A 41 18.11 6.88 -13.60
N ALA A 42 17.99 7.39 -12.37
CA ALA A 42 16.91 8.27 -12.02
C ALA A 42 16.96 9.52 -12.91
N ASP A 43 15.81 9.96 -13.41
CA ASP A 43 15.73 11.25 -14.11
C ASP A 43 16.21 12.36 -13.17
N THR A 44 17.38 12.90 -13.46
CA THR A 44 18.03 13.97 -12.69
C THR A 44 17.68 15.36 -13.22
N THR A 45 16.91 15.45 -14.30
CA THR A 45 16.63 16.72 -15.00
C THR A 45 15.55 17.56 -14.34
N SER A 46 14.65 16.95 -13.57
CA SER A 46 13.56 17.66 -12.90
C SER A 46 13.99 18.31 -11.59
N LYS A 47 13.64 19.59 -11.41
CA LYS A 47 14.04 20.43 -10.25
C LYS A 47 13.19 20.24 -8.97
N GLY A 48 12.36 19.27 -8.86
CA GLY A 48 11.51 19.08 -7.70
C GLY A 48 11.11 17.62 -7.52
N PHE A 49 10.38 17.33 -6.47
CA PHE A 49 9.78 16.04 -6.20
C PHE A 49 8.27 16.18 -6.18
N THR A 50 7.58 15.17 -6.69
CA THR A 50 6.12 15.08 -6.57
C THR A 50 5.71 14.79 -5.12
N LEU A 51 4.43 14.86 -4.80
CA LEU A 51 3.93 14.59 -3.47
C LEU A 51 4.28 13.15 -3.02
N ALA A 52 4.01 12.17 -3.87
CA ALA A 52 4.34 10.78 -3.59
C ALA A 52 5.84 10.56 -3.39
N GLN A 53 6.69 11.17 -4.24
CA GLN A 53 8.14 11.08 -4.12
C GLN A 53 8.65 11.68 -2.79
N LYS A 54 8.03 12.76 -2.32
CA LYS A 54 8.35 13.37 -1.01
C LYS A 54 7.93 12.48 0.16
N MET A 55 6.72 11.91 0.11
CA MET A 55 6.23 11.02 1.17
C MET A 55 7.12 9.78 1.31
N VAL A 56 7.40 9.11 0.21
CA VAL A 56 8.30 7.94 0.20
C VAL A 56 9.72 8.36 0.60
N GLY A 57 10.18 9.51 0.14
CA GLY A 57 11.47 10.07 0.54
C GLY A 57 11.56 10.29 2.04
N LYS A 58 10.57 10.95 2.63
CA LYS A 58 10.49 11.18 4.08
C LYS A 58 10.55 9.86 4.87
N ALA A 59 9.83 8.84 4.42
CA ALA A 59 9.86 7.50 5.02
C ALA A 59 11.21 6.78 4.86
N CYS A 60 12.06 7.24 3.92
CA CYS A 60 13.43 6.76 3.73
C CYS A 60 14.49 7.70 4.35
N GLY A 61 14.09 8.74 5.10
CA GLY A 61 15.02 9.76 5.62
C GLY A 61 15.67 10.63 4.54
N LYS A 62 15.00 10.82 3.38
CA LYS A 62 15.48 11.57 2.21
C LYS A 62 14.47 12.65 1.80
N PRO A 63 14.89 13.72 1.11
CA PRO A 63 13.97 14.75 0.62
C PRO A 63 12.95 14.25 -0.41
N GLY A 64 13.28 13.18 -1.12
CA GLY A 64 12.43 12.55 -2.13
C GLY A 64 13.15 11.38 -2.78
N ILE A 65 12.37 10.49 -3.41
CA ILE A 65 12.87 9.33 -4.16
C ILE A 65 12.41 9.45 -5.61
N ARG A 66 13.33 9.32 -6.56
CA ARG A 66 13.01 9.34 -8.00
C ARG A 66 12.43 8.01 -8.46
N PRO A 67 11.56 8.02 -9.49
CA PRO A 67 11.06 6.79 -10.11
C PRO A 67 12.21 5.88 -10.56
N GLY A 68 11.99 4.56 -10.43
CA GLY A 68 13.00 3.55 -10.76
C GLY A 68 14.10 3.38 -9.72
N THR A 69 14.14 4.20 -8.69
CA THR A 69 15.12 4.07 -7.60
C THR A 69 14.61 3.05 -6.58
N TYR A 70 15.44 2.06 -6.26
CA TYR A 70 15.17 1.15 -5.13
C TYR A 70 15.19 1.89 -3.80
N CYS A 71 14.22 1.61 -2.95
CA CYS A 71 14.11 2.20 -1.62
C CYS A 71 13.38 1.29 -0.64
N GLU A 72 13.54 1.57 0.64
CA GLU A 72 12.93 0.83 1.75
C GLU A 72 12.25 1.82 2.71
N PRO A 73 11.10 2.37 2.33
CA PRO A 73 10.38 3.29 3.19
C PRO A 73 9.91 2.60 4.46
N GLN A 74 9.98 3.33 5.57
CA GLN A 74 9.40 2.92 6.84
C GLN A 74 7.87 2.82 6.70
N MET A 75 7.32 1.69 7.13
CA MET A 75 5.89 1.43 7.17
C MET A 75 5.34 1.77 8.55
N THR A 76 4.51 2.80 8.63
CA THR A 76 3.81 3.14 9.85
C THR A 76 2.57 2.28 10.06
N THR A 77 1.95 1.84 8.97
CA THR A 77 0.70 1.09 9.01
C THR A 77 0.76 -0.12 8.11
N VAL A 78 0.44 -1.28 8.66
CA VAL A 78 0.41 -2.57 7.95
C VAL A 78 -0.93 -3.23 8.16
N GLY A 79 -1.67 -3.48 7.07
CA GLY A 79 -2.96 -4.13 7.08
C GLY A 79 -2.89 -5.60 6.67
N SER A 80 -3.48 -6.48 7.46
CA SER A 80 -3.68 -7.89 7.14
C SER A 80 -5.16 -8.22 7.20
N GLN A 81 -5.63 -9.03 6.28
CA GLN A 81 -7.03 -9.44 6.21
C GLN A 81 -7.16 -10.97 6.25
N ASP A 82 -8.37 -11.45 6.52
CA ASP A 82 -8.65 -12.87 6.73
C ASP A 82 -8.30 -13.77 5.54
N THR A 83 -8.41 -13.29 4.31
CA THR A 83 -8.07 -14.08 3.11
C THR A 83 -6.57 -14.24 2.90
N THR A 84 -5.74 -13.35 3.42
CA THR A 84 -4.27 -13.38 3.33
C THR A 84 -3.60 -13.61 4.68
N GLY A 85 -4.32 -13.41 5.78
CA GLY A 85 -3.81 -13.50 7.14
C GLY A 85 -3.15 -14.82 7.51
N PRO A 86 -3.72 -16.00 7.16
CA PRO A 86 -3.07 -17.27 7.40
C PRO A 86 -1.70 -17.39 6.73
N MET A 87 -1.58 -16.94 5.48
CA MET A 87 -0.30 -16.91 4.76
C MET A 87 0.67 -15.90 5.41
N THR A 88 0.20 -14.71 5.76
CA THR A 88 1.01 -13.71 6.48
C THR A 88 1.50 -14.25 7.82
N ARG A 89 0.66 -14.97 8.56
CA ARG A 89 1.04 -15.66 9.82
C ARG A 89 2.18 -16.66 9.60
N ASP A 90 2.05 -17.49 8.58
CA ASP A 90 3.05 -18.53 8.32
C ASP A 90 4.38 -17.89 7.87
N GLU A 91 4.32 -16.86 7.07
CA GLU A 91 5.47 -16.04 6.69
C GLU A 91 6.13 -15.36 7.90
N LEU A 92 5.36 -14.85 8.86
CA LEU A 92 5.88 -14.27 10.10
C LEU A 92 6.56 -15.31 10.99
N LYS A 93 6.07 -16.56 11.00
CA LYS A 93 6.74 -17.68 11.68
C LYS A 93 8.07 -18.00 11.01
N ASP A 94 8.10 -18.06 9.68
CA ASP A 94 9.33 -18.32 8.92
C ASP A 94 10.39 -17.22 9.12
N LEU A 95 9.95 -15.97 9.33
CA LEU A 95 10.82 -14.86 9.73
C LEU A 95 11.23 -14.88 11.21
N ALA A 96 10.76 -15.83 12.00
CA ALA A 96 10.93 -15.86 13.45
C ALA A 96 10.53 -14.54 14.13
N CYS A 97 9.46 -13.91 13.63
CA CYS A 97 8.96 -12.64 14.16
C CYS A 97 8.32 -12.84 15.53
N LEU A 98 8.92 -12.31 16.58
CA LEU A 98 8.41 -12.34 17.95
C LEU A 98 7.64 -11.07 18.32
N GLY A 99 7.84 -9.99 17.61
CA GLY A 99 7.18 -8.70 17.79
C GLY A 99 7.24 -7.86 16.52
N PHE A 100 6.25 -7.01 16.31
CA PHE A 100 6.20 -6.14 15.15
C PHE A 100 7.10 -4.92 15.31
N SER A 101 7.72 -4.51 14.20
CA SER A 101 8.53 -3.28 14.13
C SER A 101 7.78 -2.15 13.43
N ALA A 102 6.70 -2.42 12.72
CA ALA A 102 5.81 -1.38 12.21
C ALA A 102 4.97 -0.81 13.37
N ASP A 103 4.67 0.50 13.32
CA ASP A 103 3.99 1.18 14.42
C ASP A 103 2.56 0.64 14.65
N LEU A 104 1.84 0.32 13.58
CA LEU A 104 0.52 -0.29 13.63
C LEU A 104 0.45 -1.49 12.67
N VAL A 105 0.20 -2.67 13.21
CA VAL A 105 -0.18 -3.86 12.45
C VAL A 105 -1.60 -4.24 12.83
N MET A 106 -2.50 -4.24 11.84
CA MET A 106 -3.92 -4.52 12.07
C MET A 106 -4.38 -5.72 11.27
N GLN A 107 -5.08 -6.65 11.91
CA GLN A 107 -5.76 -7.79 11.30
C GLN A 107 -7.26 -7.57 11.27
N SER A 108 -7.91 -7.92 10.17
CA SER A 108 -9.37 -7.89 10.04
C SER A 108 -9.94 -9.19 9.51
N PHE A 109 -11.27 -9.33 9.63
CA PHE A 109 -12.04 -10.49 9.16
C PHE A 109 -13.24 -10.03 8.31
N CYS A 110 -12.96 -9.14 7.34
CA CYS A 110 -14.01 -8.50 6.56
C CYS A 110 -14.60 -9.36 5.43
N HIS A 111 -13.87 -10.36 4.92
CA HIS A 111 -14.31 -11.21 3.80
C HIS A 111 -15.06 -12.46 4.27
N THR A 112 -14.76 -12.98 5.45
CA THR A 112 -15.30 -14.24 5.96
C THR A 112 -16.33 -14.05 7.07
N ALA A 113 -16.70 -12.81 7.41
CA ALA A 113 -17.59 -12.50 8.51
C ALA A 113 -19.03 -13.01 8.32
N ALA A 114 -19.58 -12.88 7.12
CA ALA A 114 -21.00 -13.17 6.87
C ALA A 114 -21.31 -14.65 6.65
N TYR A 115 -20.43 -15.36 5.94
CA TYR A 115 -20.62 -16.76 5.56
C TYR A 115 -19.34 -17.56 5.74
N PRO A 116 -18.84 -17.74 6.99
CA PRO A 116 -17.58 -18.42 7.23
C PRO A 116 -17.68 -19.93 6.97
N LYS A 117 -16.66 -20.46 6.32
CA LYS A 117 -16.44 -21.91 6.25
C LYS A 117 -15.77 -22.39 7.54
N PRO A 118 -15.74 -23.69 7.83
CA PRO A 118 -15.05 -24.21 9.03
C PRO A 118 -13.60 -23.73 9.18
N VAL A 119 -12.85 -23.67 8.09
CA VAL A 119 -11.47 -23.16 8.08
C VAL A 119 -11.39 -21.64 8.38
N ASP A 120 -12.40 -20.89 8.00
CA ASP A 120 -12.48 -19.45 8.31
C ASP A 120 -12.74 -19.23 9.79
N ILE A 121 -13.59 -20.07 10.41
CA ILE A 121 -13.86 -20.05 11.85
C ILE A 121 -12.59 -20.38 12.64
N GLU A 122 -11.84 -21.39 12.22
CA GLU A 122 -10.54 -21.69 12.82
C GLU A 122 -9.56 -20.52 12.73
N THR A 123 -9.52 -19.86 11.57
CA THR A 123 -8.71 -18.65 11.35
C THR A 123 -9.16 -17.52 12.26
N GLN A 124 -10.46 -17.26 12.35
CA GLN A 124 -11.04 -16.22 13.20
C GLN A 124 -10.74 -16.43 14.69
N HIS A 125 -10.57 -17.67 15.13
CA HIS A 125 -10.20 -18.00 16.50
C HIS A 125 -8.69 -17.98 16.78
N SER A 126 -7.86 -18.34 15.81
CA SER A 126 -6.41 -18.53 16.04
C SER A 126 -5.57 -17.31 15.63
N LEU A 127 -5.99 -16.56 14.64
CA LEU A 127 -5.20 -15.43 14.10
C LEU A 127 -5.17 -14.20 15.02
N PRO A 128 -6.25 -13.84 15.75
CA PRO A 128 -6.23 -12.71 16.67
C PRO A 128 -5.13 -12.80 17.72
N ASP A 129 -5.06 -13.90 18.44
CA ASP A 129 -4.04 -14.10 19.47
C ASP A 129 -2.62 -14.05 18.88
N PHE A 130 -2.44 -14.63 17.70
CA PHE A 130 -1.14 -14.58 17.01
C PHE A 130 -0.68 -13.14 16.73
N ILE A 131 -1.58 -12.29 16.28
CA ILE A 131 -1.30 -10.87 15.95
C ILE A 131 -1.11 -10.06 17.24
N MET A 132 -2.04 -10.18 18.19
CA MET A 132 -2.01 -9.39 19.44
C MET A 132 -0.80 -9.72 20.31
N ASN A 133 -0.40 -10.98 20.38
CA ASN A 133 0.79 -11.41 21.12
C ASN A 133 2.10 -10.86 20.52
N ARG A 134 2.06 -10.24 19.33
CA ARG A 134 3.18 -9.57 18.66
C ARG A 134 3.08 -8.04 18.67
N GLY A 135 2.12 -7.51 19.43
CA GLY A 135 1.91 -6.06 19.55
C GLY A 135 1.01 -5.47 18.47
N GLY A 136 0.32 -6.29 17.68
CA GLY A 136 -0.66 -5.83 16.72
C GLY A 136 -2.07 -5.70 17.31
N VAL A 137 -2.99 -5.23 16.48
CA VAL A 137 -4.42 -5.08 16.78
C VAL A 137 -5.22 -6.06 15.91
N SER A 138 -6.19 -6.74 16.49
CA SER A 138 -7.10 -7.58 15.73
C SER A 138 -8.53 -7.10 15.89
N LEU A 139 -9.19 -6.85 14.76
CA LEU A 139 -10.64 -6.67 14.70
C LEU A 139 -11.34 -8.02 14.84
N ARG A 140 -12.61 -7.98 15.20
CA ARG A 140 -13.47 -9.17 15.24
C ARG A 140 -14.22 -9.32 13.92
N PRO A 141 -14.69 -10.54 13.60
CA PRO A 141 -15.65 -10.70 12.50
C PRO A 141 -16.86 -9.79 12.71
N GLY A 142 -17.16 -8.94 11.71
CA GLY A 142 -18.27 -7.97 11.78
C GLY A 142 -17.92 -6.57 12.28
N ASP A 143 -16.70 -6.32 12.76
CA ASP A 143 -16.27 -4.97 13.18
C ASP A 143 -16.09 -4.01 11.97
N GLY A 144 -16.16 -4.51 10.76
CA GLY A 144 -16.14 -3.71 9.54
C GLY A 144 -14.96 -4.04 8.61
N ILE A 145 -14.87 -3.26 7.54
CA ILE A 145 -13.85 -3.41 6.50
C ILE A 145 -12.54 -2.79 6.99
N ILE A 146 -11.43 -3.51 6.81
CA ILE A 146 -10.10 -3.06 7.24
C ILE A 146 -9.74 -1.67 6.72
N HIS A 147 -10.11 -1.37 5.47
CA HIS A 147 -9.78 -0.09 4.83
C HIS A 147 -10.42 1.10 5.53
N SER A 148 -11.67 0.95 6.02
CA SER A 148 -12.35 1.98 6.79
C SER A 148 -11.66 2.29 8.11
N TRP A 149 -11.08 1.29 8.74
CA TRP A 149 -10.31 1.45 9.97
C TRP A 149 -8.94 2.09 9.70
N LEU A 150 -8.17 1.51 8.78
CA LEU A 150 -6.81 1.97 8.49
C LEU A 150 -6.80 3.38 7.90
N ASN A 151 -7.80 3.74 7.10
CA ASN A 151 -7.91 5.08 6.53
C ASN A 151 -8.06 6.17 7.60
N ARG A 152 -8.66 5.84 8.75
CA ARG A 152 -8.78 6.75 9.91
C ARG A 152 -7.56 6.75 10.81
N MET A 153 -6.74 5.72 10.74
CA MET A 153 -5.58 5.52 11.62
C MET A 153 -4.25 5.87 10.97
N LEU A 154 -4.21 5.96 9.64
CA LEU A 154 -3.01 6.37 8.94
C LEU A 154 -2.75 7.86 9.17
N LEU A 155 -1.56 8.17 9.65
CA LEU A 155 -1.12 9.55 9.80
C LEU A 155 -0.81 10.19 8.44
N PRO A 156 -1.11 11.48 8.26
CA PRO A 156 -0.72 12.21 7.06
C PRO A 156 0.78 12.11 6.78
N ASP A 157 1.16 12.14 5.49
CA ASP A 157 2.55 12.10 5.03
C ASP A 157 3.33 10.85 5.46
N THR A 158 2.65 9.75 5.76
CA THR A 158 3.27 8.46 6.09
C THR A 158 3.05 7.43 4.98
N VAL A 159 3.77 6.32 5.09
CA VAL A 159 3.69 5.22 4.12
C VAL A 159 3.16 3.97 4.81
N GLY A 160 2.24 3.28 4.14
CA GLY A 160 1.67 2.03 4.63
C GLY A 160 1.64 0.94 3.58
N THR A 161 1.27 -0.25 4.00
CA THR A 161 1.03 -1.41 3.13
C THR A 161 -0.10 -2.27 3.67
N GLY A 162 -0.57 -3.18 2.85
CA GLY A 162 -1.56 -4.17 3.27
C GLY A 162 -1.75 -5.26 2.22
N GLY A 163 -2.34 -6.36 2.67
CA GLY A 163 -2.55 -7.58 1.88
C GLY A 163 -3.78 -7.54 0.94
N ASP A 164 -4.27 -6.36 0.64
CA ASP A 164 -5.42 -6.15 -0.25
C ASP A 164 -5.08 -5.11 -1.32
N SER A 165 -5.58 -5.32 -2.55
CA SER A 165 -5.40 -4.38 -3.66
C SER A 165 -6.00 -3.00 -3.39
N HIS A 166 -7.02 -2.92 -2.52
CA HIS A 166 -7.68 -1.68 -2.08
C HIS A 166 -7.01 -1.02 -0.88
N THR A 167 -5.78 -1.39 -0.54
CA THR A 167 -4.95 -0.65 0.41
C THR A 167 -4.49 0.65 -0.24
N ARG A 168 -5.32 1.71 -0.13
CA ARG A 168 -5.21 2.98 -0.88
C ARG A 168 -5.48 4.17 0.03
N PHE A 169 -4.57 4.46 0.94
CA PHE A 169 -4.74 5.54 1.91
C PHE A 169 -4.50 6.91 1.27
N PRO A 170 -5.49 7.81 1.25
CA PRO A 170 -5.43 9.02 0.46
C PRO A 170 -4.57 10.14 1.07
N MET A 171 -4.47 10.19 2.39
CA MET A 171 -3.76 11.27 3.11
C MET A 171 -2.27 11.00 3.30
N GLY A 172 -1.87 9.74 3.27
CA GLY A 172 -0.52 9.26 3.11
C GLY A 172 -0.39 8.61 1.75
N ILE A 173 0.45 7.61 1.66
CA ILE A 173 0.53 6.73 0.51
C ILE A 173 0.65 5.29 0.98
N SER A 174 0.00 4.37 0.30
CA SER A 174 0.12 2.95 0.59
C SER A 174 0.32 2.15 -0.68
N PHE A 175 1.07 1.08 -0.51
CA PHE A 175 1.37 0.14 -1.59
C PHE A 175 0.84 -1.23 -1.19
N PRO A 176 -0.11 -1.82 -1.95
CA PRO A 176 -0.56 -3.17 -1.68
C PRO A 176 0.58 -4.16 -1.87
N GLY A 177 0.62 -5.18 -1.02
CA GLY A 177 1.64 -6.21 -1.06
C GLY A 177 1.05 -7.61 -0.93
N GLY A 178 1.73 -8.61 -1.45
CA GLY A 178 1.44 -10.00 -1.13
C GLY A 178 1.77 -10.33 0.34
N SER A 179 1.29 -11.47 0.83
CA SER A 179 1.48 -11.90 2.22
C SER A 179 2.92 -11.81 2.72
N GLY A 180 3.88 -12.18 1.88
CA GLY A 180 5.31 -12.10 2.22
C GLY A 180 5.81 -10.67 2.41
N LEU A 181 5.41 -9.72 1.56
CA LEU A 181 5.78 -8.32 1.73
C LEU A 181 5.10 -7.70 2.97
N VAL A 182 3.84 -8.05 3.21
CA VAL A 182 3.10 -7.62 4.40
C VAL A 182 3.75 -8.16 5.67
N ALA A 183 4.11 -9.44 5.70
CA ALA A 183 4.82 -10.05 6.81
C ALA A 183 6.19 -9.39 7.05
N PHE A 184 6.94 -9.17 5.97
CA PHE A 184 8.23 -8.49 6.05
C PHE A 184 8.08 -7.06 6.60
N ALA A 185 7.10 -6.30 6.11
CA ALA A 185 6.82 -4.96 6.59
C ALA A 185 6.42 -4.94 8.07
N ALA A 186 5.57 -5.86 8.50
CA ALA A 186 5.19 -5.99 9.90
C ALA A 186 6.38 -6.32 10.80
N ALA A 187 7.20 -7.29 10.38
CA ALA A 187 8.34 -7.76 11.18
C ALA A 187 9.50 -6.75 11.23
N THR A 188 9.77 -6.04 10.14
CA THR A 188 10.96 -5.19 10.00
C THR A 188 10.68 -3.69 10.06
N GLY A 189 9.40 -3.30 9.91
CA GLY A 189 8.97 -1.91 9.83
C GLY A 189 9.32 -1.21 8.51
N VAL A 190 9.72 -1.93 7.47
CA VAL A 190 10.00 -1.35 6.14
C VAL A 190 9.50 -2.26 5.04
N MET A 191 9.27 -1.71 3.86
CA MET A 191 8.92 -2.48 2.68
C MET A 191 9.83 -2.12 1.51
N PRO A 192 10.56 -3.09 0.93
CA PRO A 192 11.38 -2.86 -0.26
C PRO A 192 10.50 -2.62 -1.48
N LEU A 193 10.79 -1.57 -2.22
CA LEU A 193 10.12 -1.25 -3.48
C LEU A 193 11.04 -0.47 -4.44
N ASP A 194 10.79 -0.62 -5.73
CA ASP A 194 11.28 0.33 -6.74
C ASP A 194 10.25 1.46 -6.84
N MET A 195 10.69 2.71 -6.63
CA MET A 195 9.78 3.87 -6.64
C MET A 195 9.03 3.93 -7.97
N PRO A 196 7.68 3.86 -7.97
CA PRO A 196 6.91 3.95 -9.21
C PRO A 196 6.92 5.36 -9.81
N GLU A 197 6.67 5.44 -11.12
CA GLU A 197 6.30 6.71 -11.75
C GLU A 197 4.95 7.21 -11.25
N SER A 198 4.69 8.51 -11.39
CA SER A 198 3.40 9.11 -11.06
C SER A 198 2.63 9.57 -12.29
N VAL A 199 1.30 9.52 -12.20
CA VAL A 199 0.37 10.16 -13.11
C VAL A 199 -0.39 11.22 -12.34
N LEU A 200 -0.30 12.47 -12.79
CA LEU A 200 -1.07 13.57 -12.23
C LEU A 200 -2.49 13.55 -12.78
N VAL A 201 -3.47 13.47 -11.88
CA VAL A 201 -4.88 13.69 -12.16
C VAL A 201 -5.27 15.04 -11.59
N LYS A 202 -5.49 16.02 -12.45
CA LYS A 202 -5.80 17.38 -12.04
C LYS A 202 -7.25 17.71 -12.37
N PHE A 203 -8.02 18.02 -11.34
CA PHE A 203 -9.33 18.60 -11.49
C PHE A 203 -9.24 20.12 -11.49
N SER A 204 -10.15 20.78 -12.20
CA SER A 204 -10.22 22.25 -12.26
C SER A 204 -11.68 22.69 -12.25
N GLY A 205 -11.94 23.81 -11.59
CA GLY A 205 -13.29 24.33 -11.42
C GLY A 205 -13.97 23.76 -10.18
N LYS A 206 -15.30 23.82 -10.16
CA LYS A 206 -16.14 23.35 -9.06
C LYS A 206 -17.06 22.22 -9.52
N MET A 207 -17.32 21.29 -8.64
CA MET A 207 -18.29 20.21 -8.89
C MET A 207 -19.66 20.82 -9.17
N GLN A 208 -20.25 20.44 -10.28
CA GLN A 208 -21.56 20.95 -10.71
C GLN A 208 -22.68 20.33 -9.88
N LYS A 209 -23.79 21.05 -9.76
CA LYS A 209 -24.99 20.54 -9.08
C LYS A 209 -25.47 19.24 -9.74
N GLY A 210 -25.71 18.20 -8.94
CA GLY A 210 -26.11 16.88 -9.41
C GLY A 210 -24.97 15.93 -9.77
N ILE A 211 -23.73 16.40 -9.77
CA ILE A 211 -22.54 15.55 -9.87
C ILE A 211 -22.15 15.05 -8.49
N THR A 212 -21.89 13.77 -8.39
CA THR A 212 -21.46 13.09 -7.17
C THR A 212 -19.98 12.74 -7.23
N LEU A 213 -19.40 12.36 -6.10
CA LEU A 213 -18.02 11.87 -6.07
C LEU A 213 -17.84 10.63 -6.97
N ARG A 214 -18.84 9.77 -7.05
CA ARG A 214 -18.82 8.59 -7.92
C ARG A 214 -18.65 8.95 -9.40
N ASP A 215 -19.23 10.07 -9.82
CA ASP A 215 -19.04 10.55 -11.19
C ASP A 215 -17.59 10.97 -11.43
N LEU A 216 -16.93 11.59 -10.44
CA LEU A 216 -15.51 11.93 -10.52
C LEU A 216 -14.63 10.66 -10.58
N VAL A 217 -14.97 9.65 -9.78
CA VAL A 217 -14.29 8.34 -9.83
C VAL A 217 -14.32 7.75 -11.25
N HIS A 218 -15.46 7.83 -11.93
CA HIS A 218 -15.61 7.32 -13.30
C HIS A 218 -15.07 8.26 -14.36
N ALA A 219 -15.04 9.56 -14.11
CA ALA A 219 -14.50 10.55 -15.05
C ALA A 219 -13.00 10.33 -15.32
N ILE A 220 -12.22 9.89 -14.34
CA ILE A 220 -10.79 9.64 -14.49
C ILE A 220 -10.48 8.63 -15.60
N PRO A 221 -10.98 7.38 -15.54
CA PRO A 221 -10.74 6.40 -16.62
C PRO A 221 -11.44 6.79 -17.91
N TYR A 222 -12.61 7.40 -17.87
CA TYR A 222 -13.33 7.87 -19.05
C TYR A 222 -12.51 8.90 -19.84
N TYR A 223 -11.94 9.88 -19.14
CA TYR A 223 -11.06 10.88 -19.77
C TYR A 223 -9.82 10.22 -20.37
N ALA A 224 -9.19 9.29 -19.65
CA ALA A 224 -8.04 8.55 -20.16
C ALA A 224 -8.38 7.74 -21.44
N ILE A 225 -9.59 7.19 -21.54
CA ILE A 225 -10.07 6.53 -22.75
C ILE A 225 -10.21 7.54 -23.91
N LYS A 226 -10.81 8.69 -23.67
CA LYS A 226 -10.97 9.74 -24.68
C LYS A 226 -9.62 10.23 -25.24
N GLU A 227 -8.62 10.33 -24.39
CA GLU A 227 -7.26 10.72 -24.76
C GLU A 227 -6.41 9.57 -25.33
N GLY A 228 -6.98 8.36 -25.48
CA GLY A 228 -6.24 7.20 -26.00
C GLY A 228 -5.14 6.68 -25.06
N LEU A 229 -5.19 7.02 -23.78
CA LEU A 229 -4.25 6.61 -22.74
C LEU A 229 -4.68 5.32 -22.03
N LEU A 230 -5.96 4.96 -22.16
CA LEU A 230 -6.54 3.74 -21.63
C LEU A 230 -7.39 3.09 -22.73
N THR A 231 -7.21 1.78 -22.97
CA THR A 231 -8.01 1.03 -23.95
C THR A 231 -8.90 0.03 -23.25
N VAL A 232 -10.12 -0.13 -23.75
CA VAL A 232 -11.08 -1.18 -23.32
C VAL A 232 -10.82 -2.48 -24.06
N GLU A 233 -10.31 -2.42 -25.28
CA GLU A 233 -10.06 -3.57 -26.13
C GLU A 233 -8.94 -4.48 -25.59
N LYS A 234 -9.06 -5.80 -25.82
CA LYS A 234 -8.09 -6.79 -25.34
C LYS A 234 -6.76 -6.75 -26.11
N LYS A 235 -6.77 -6.34 -27.38
CA LYS A 235 -5.57 -6.24 -28.22
C LYS A 235 -4.97 -4.83 -28.14
N GLY A 236 -3.64 -4.74 -28.01
CA GLY A 236 -2.95 -3.45 -27.94
C GLY A 236 -3.26 -2.65 -26.66
N LYS A 237 -3.45 -3.33 -25.54
CA LYS A 237 -3.81 -2.69 -24.26
C LYS A 237 -2.86 -1.55 -23.90
N LYS A 238 -3.44 -0.39 -23.72
CA LYS A 238 -2.79 0.75 -23.05
C LYS A 238 -3.47 0.95 -21.70
N ASN A 239 -2.69 1.22 -20.70
CA ASN A 239 -3.18 1.64 -19.40
C ASN A 239 -2.15 2.55 -18.74
N ILE A 240 -2.40 3.86 -18.83
CA ILE A 240 -1.50 4.88 -18.26
C ILE A 240 -1.33 4.73 -16.75
N PHE A 241 -2.31 4.14 -16.07
CA PHE A 241 -2.31 3.99 -14.62
C PHE A 241 -1.52 2.76 -14.14
N SER A 242 -1.33 1.77 -15.01
CA SER A 242 -0.75 0.49 -14.62
C SER A 242 0.65 0.64 -14.05
N GLY A 243 0.84 0.19 -12.80
CA GLY A 243 2.11 0.27 -12.09
C GLY A 243 2.55 1.68 -11.71
N ARG A 244 1.72 2.70 -11.88
CA ARG A 244 2.00 4.09 -11.53
C ARG A 244 1.21 4.55 -10.32
N ILE A 245 1.71 5.56 -9.64
CA ILE A 245 1.00 6.23 -8.55
C ILE A 245 0.08 7.30 -9.14
N LEU A 246 -1.18 7.31 -8.74
CA LEU A 246 -2.08 8.42 -9.03
C LEU A 246 -1.88 9.50 -7.98
N GLU A 247 -1.52 10.70 -8.44
CA GLU A 247 -1.48 11.90 -7.61
C GLU A 247 -2.65 12.80 -8.02
N ILE A 248 -3.64 12.94 -7.15
CA ILE A 248 -4.89 13.66 -7.44
C ILE A 248 -4.83 15.03 -6.77
N GLU A 249 -5.16 16.08 -7.51
CA GLU A 249 -5.22 17.45 -7.00
C GLU A 249 -6.37 18.24 -7.61
N GLY A 250 -6.73 19.36 -6.96
CA GLY A 250 -7.70 20.32 -7.47
C GLY A 250 -9.15 20.00 -7.11
N ILE A 251 -9.39 19.15 -6.11
CA ILE A 251 -10.71 18.96 -5.51
C ILE A 251 -10.65 19.54 -4.10
N ASP A 252 -11.51 20.51 -3.86
CA ASP A 252 -11.66 21.16 -2.57
C ASP A 252 -12.70 20.41 -1.72
N ASP A 253 -12.61 20.55 -0.41
CA ASP A 253 -13.65 20.16 0.55
C ASP A 253 -14.04 18.66 0.57
N LEU A 254 -13.06 17.76 0.34
CA LEU A 254 -13.28 16.33 0.52
C LEU A 254 -13.21 15.93 2.01
N THR A 255 -14.16 15.13 2.46
CA THR A 255 -14.00 14.38 3.72
C THR A 255 -12.97 13.27 3.56
N VAL A 256 -12.50 12.69 4.66
CA VAL A 256 -11.56 11.56 4.63
C VAL A 256 -12.16 10.37 3.88
N GLU A 257 -13.44 10.09 4.10
CA GLU A 257 -14.17 9.01 3.42
C GLU A 257 -14.30 9.26 1.91
N GLN A 258 -14.57 10.50 1.51
CA GLN A 258 -14.64 10.87 0.10
C GLN A 258 -13.27 10.78 -0.58
N ALA A 259 -12.24 11.22 0.11
CA ALA A 259 -10.86 11.07 -0.37
C ALA A 259 -10.49 9.59 -0.50
N PHE A 260 -10.89 8.75 0.45
CA PHE A 260 -10.68 7.31 0.38
C PHE A 260 -11.44 6.69 -0.80
N GLU A 261 -12.70 6.99 -1.02
CA GLU A 261 -13.46 6.47 -2.16
C GLU A 261 -12.77 6.78 -3.50
N LEU A 262 -12.25 8.00 -3.64
CA LEU A 262 -11.53 8.42 -4.84
C LEU A 262 -10.19 7.70 -5.00
N SER A 263 -9.48 7.50 -3.90
CA SER A 263 -8.20 6.78 -3.85
C SER A 263 -8.38 5.28 -4.07
N ASP A 264 -9.36 4.68 -3.41
CA ASP A 264 -9.69 3.25 -3.46
C ASP A 264 -9.92 2.76 -4.88
N ALA A 265 -10.68 3.51 -5.67
CA ALA A 265 -10.96 3.21 -7.06
C ALA A 265 -9.70 3.11 -7.96
N SER A 266 -8.55 3.58 -7.50
CA SER A 266 -7.28 3.43 -8.22
C SER A 266 -6.82 1.96 -8.30
N ALA A 267 -7.29 1.10 -7.40
CA ALA A 267 -7.05 -0.34 -7.44
C ALA A 267 -7.58 -0.98 -8.72
N GLU A 268 -8.79 -0.60 -9.14
CA GLU A 268 -9.44 -1.10 -10.34
C GLU A 268 -8.76 -0.67 -11.65
N ARG A 269 -7.82 0.26 -11.56
CA ARG A 269 -7.01 0.75 -12.68
C ARG A 269 -5.60 0.17 -12.70
N SER A 270 -5.32 -0.81 -11.83
CA SER A 270 -3.98 -1.40 -11.66
C SER A 270 -2.90 -0.39 -11.26
N ALA A 271 -3.26 0.69 -10.60
CA ALA A 271 -2.30 1.66 -10.09
C ALA A 271 -1.45 1.03 -8.97
N ALA A 272 -0.21 1.47 -8.83
CA ALA A 272 0.68 1.03 -7.74
C ALA A 272 0.28 1.64 -6.39
N GLY A 273 -0.27 2.84 -6.40
CA GLY A 273 -0.72 3.57 -5.23
C GLY A 273 -1.54 4.79 -5.64
N CYS A 274 -2.08 5.49 -4.65
CA CYS A 274 -2.75 6.76 -4.88
C CYS A 274 -2.49 7.68 -3.68
N THR A 275 -2.39 8.97 -3.94
CA THR A 275 -2.40 10.00 -2.91
C THR A 275 -3.17 11.21 -3.41
N ILE A 276 -3.81 11.93 -2.50
CA ILE A 276 -4.60 13.10 -2.82
C ILE A 276 -3.96 14.30 -2.12
N LYS A 277 -3.73 15.37 -2.90
CA LYS A 277 -3.24 16.61 -2.34
C LYS A 277 -4.42 17.39 -1.75
N PRO A 278 -4.55 17.48 -0.44
CA PRO A 278 -5.61 18.28 0.17
C PRO A 278 -5.36 19.76 -0.10
N VAL A 279 -6.44 20.51 -0.36
CA VAL A 279 -6.34 21.96 -0.57
C VAL A 279 -6.23 22.68 0.78
N SER A 280 -6.78 22.08 1.85
CA SER A 280 -6.62 22.58 3.21
C SER A 280 -6.63 21.43 4.22
N TYR A 281 -5.62 21.38 5.08
CA TYR A 281 -5.56 20.44 6.20
C TYR A 281 -6.62 20.70 7.28
N THR A 282 -7.21 21.87 7.31
CA THR A 282 -8.19 22.26 8.31
C THR A 282 -9.55 21.55 8.12
N HIS A 283 -9.94 21.25 6.90
CA HIS A 283 -11.20 20.57 6.64
C HIS A 283 -11.19 19.08 6.95
N LEU A 284 -10.03 18.42 6.87
CA LEU A 284 -9.92 17.00 7.21
C LEU A 284 -10.01 16.71 8.71
N ARG A 285 -9.77 17.72 9.56
CA ARG A 285 -9.89 17.59 11.03
C ARG A 285 -11.27 17.98 11.58
N ALA A 286 -12.06 18.74 10.86
CA ALA A 286 -13.29 19.32 11.39
C ALA A 286 -14.44 18.31 11.57
N HIS A 287 -14.39 17.15 10.94
CA HIS A 287 -15.43 16.12 11.05
C HIS A 287 -15.15 15.05 12.11
N GLU A 288 -14.01 15.08 12.78
CA GLU A 288 -13.70 14.16 13.88
C GLU A 288 -14.28 14.60 15.24
N THR A 289 -14.92 15.77 15.31
CA THR A 289 -15.37 16.37 16.58
C THR A 289 -16.89 16.55 16.70
N GLU A 290 -17.69 16.08 15.75
CA GLU A 290 -19.15 16.06 15.88
C GLU A 290 -19.66 14.63 16.15
N GLU A 291 -19.49 14.18 17.37
CA GLU A 291 -20.36 13.21 18.03
C GLU A 291 -21.02 13.88 19.24
#